data_16f4c49ccccccda9976d954d90d6d95a
#
_entry.id   16f4c49ccccccda9976d954d90d6d95a
#
_cell.length_a   1.000
_cell.length_b   1.000
_cell.length_c   1.000
_cell.angle_alpha   90.00
_cell.angle_beta   90.00
_cell.angle_gamma   90.00
#
_symmetry.space_group_name_H-M   'P 1'
#
loop_
_entity.id
_entity.type
_entity.pdbx_description
1 polymer ?
#
loop_
_entity_poly.entity_id
_entity_poly.type
_entity_poly.pdbx_seq_one_letter_code
_entity_poly.pdbx_strand_id
1 'polypeptide(L)'
;MTTTKLKVTGIDHVVLHVADVERSKRFYMEVLGFEDRNVSGGPSMKASFLRCGYQGLDLFEVSSGDVHGGEEMNHMALCVAANDLDEIVSELSKIGIETSDRTPRNTVFISDPDGHRIEMLPFSDERARERDAARASG
;
A
#
# COMPACT_ATOMS: atom_id res chain seq x y z
N MET A 1 26.98 -15.23 13.50
CA MET A 1 25.51 -15.06 13.59
C MET A 1 24.84 -16.40 13.35
N THR A 2 23.93 -16.79 14.22
CA THR A 2 23.18 -18.05 14.07
C THR A 2 21.93 -17.78 13.23
N THR A 3 21.72 -18.56 12.19
CA THR A 3 20.53 -18.47 11.35
C THR A 3 19.50 -19.51 11.79
N THR A 4 18.21 -19.14 11.72
CA THR A 4 17.13 -20.07 11.97
C THR A 4 16.80 -20.87 10.70
N LYS A 5 16.09 -21.99 10.85
CA LYS A 5 15.52 -22.74 9.74
C LYS A 5 14.17 -22.18 9.27
N LEU A 6 13.66 -21.14 9.95
CA LEU A 6 12.43 -20.48 9.56
C LEU A 6 12.64 -19.77 8.22
N LYS A 7 11.61 -19.83 7.37
CA LYS A 7 11.60 -19.15 6.08
C LYS A 7 10.37 -18.26 6.01
N VAL A 8 10.59 -16.97 6.09
CA VAL A 8 9.53 -15.99 5.90
C VAL A 8 9.18 -15.93 4.41
N THR A 9 7.89 -16.03 4.09
CA THR A 9 7.41 -16.11 2.71
C THR A 9 6.79 -14.81 2.19
N GLY A 10 6.55 -13.85 3.07
CA GLY A 10 5.99 -12.56 2.67
C GLY A 10 5.42 -11.79 3.84
N ILE A 11 4.83 -10.66 3.54
CA ILE A 11 4.06 -9.85 4.49
C ILE A 11 2.58 -10.23 4.34
N ASP A 12 1.91 -10.57 5.45
CA ASP A 12 0.47 -10.85 5.44
C ASP A 12 -0.33 -9.54 5.36
N HIS A 13 -0.07 -8.64 6.27
CA HIS A 13 -0.70 -7.32 6.28
C HIS A 13 0.18 -6.28 6.95
N VAL A 14 -0.12 -5.02 6.68
CA VAL A 14 0.39 -3.87 7.44
C VAL A 14 -0.80 -3.11 8.01
N VAL A 15 -0.59 -2.42 9.13
CA VAL A 15 -1.60 -1.60 9.77
C VAL A 15 -1.23 -0.14 9.61
N LEU A 16 -2.17 0.68 9.16
CA LEU A 16 -2.05 2.13 9.15
C LEU A 16 -3.00 2.76 10.17
N HIS A 17 -2.51 3.71 10.92
CA HIS A 17 -3.34 4.58 11.70
C HIS A 17 -3.93 5.67 10.80
N VAL A 18 -5.23 5.90 10.90
CA VAL A 18 -5.96 6.87 10.09
C VAL A 18 -6.87 7.72 11.00
N ALA A 19 -7.15 8.95 10.59
CA ALA A 19 -8.02 9.83 11.37
C ALA A 19 -9.51 9.53 11.17
N ASP A 20 -9.88 9.00 10.01
CA ASP A 20 -11.26 8.66 9.63
C ASP A 20 -11.22 7.39 8.79
N VAL A 21 -11.64 6.29 9.36
CA VAL A 21 -11.54 4.97 8.72
C VAL A 21 -12.41 4.87 7.46
N GLU A 22 -13.59 5.47 7.45
CA GLU A 22 -14.47 5.42 6.28
C GLU A 22 -13.93 6.24 5.10
N ARG A 23 -13.34 7.41 5.39
CA ARG A 23 -12.68 8.24 4.39
C ARG A 23 -11.48 7.50 3.78
N SER A 24 -10.64 6.91 4.60
CA SER A 24 -9.45 6.18 4.13
C SER A 24 -9.83 4.93 3.38
N LYS A 25 -10.80 4.15 3.88
CA LYS A 25 -11.34 2.97 3.18
C LYS A 25 -11.80 3.33 1.77
N ARG A 26 -12.58 4.40 1.64
CA ARG A 26 -13.05 4.88 0.33
C ARG A 26 -11.89 5.21 -0.60
N PHE A 27 -10.86 5.90 -0.10
CA PHE A 27 -9.68 6.22 -0.89
C PHE A 27 -9.00 4.96 -1.43
N TYR A 28 -8.67 4.01 -0.56
CA TYR A 28 -7.97 2.80 -0.97
C TYR A 28 -8.79 1.94 -1.93
N MET A 29 -10.09 1.88 -1.76
CA MET A 29 -10.97 1.13 -2.65
C MET A 29 -11.21 1.83 -3.99
N GLU A 30 -11.54 3.12 -3.96
CA GLU A 30 -11.94 3.86 -5.17
C GLU A 30 -10.72 4.31 -6.00
N VAL A 31 -9.64 4.75 -5.37
CA VAL A 31 -8.44 5.22 -6.06
C VAL A 31 -7.51 4.07 -6.44
N LEU A 32 -7.28 3.13 -5.51
CA LEU A 32 -6.27 2.09 -5.67
C LEU A 32 -6.83 0.69 -5.93
N GLY A 33 -8.15 0.52 -5.89
CA GLY A 33 -8.79 -0.75 -6.21
C GLY A 33 -8.61 -1.83 -5.15
N PHE A 34 -8.36 -1.46 -3.91
CA PHE A 34 -8.30 -2.43 -2.81
C PHE A 34 -9.69 -3.03 -2.58
N GLU A 35 -9.73 -4.25 -2.08
CA GLU A 35 -10.98 -4.96 -1.79
C GLU A 35 -11.24 -5.02 -0.29
N ASP A 36 -12.51 -4.84 0.10
CA ASP A 36 -12.94 -5.03 1.49
C ASP A 36 -12.97 -6.53 1.81
N ARG A 37 -12.29 -6.93 2.88
CA ARG A 37 -12.31 -8.32 3.35
C ARG A 37 -13.61 -8.69 4.06
N ASN A 38 -14.46 -7.69 4.38
CA ASN A 38 -15.72 -7.88 5.09
C ASN A 38 -15.58 -8.63 6.42
N VAL A 39 -14.50 -8.35 7.14
CA VAL A 39 -14.27 -8.86 8.49
C VAL A 39 -14.40 -7.73 9.50
N SER A 40 -14.77 -8.07 10.72
CA SER A 40 -14.93 -7.13 11.82
C SER A 40 -13.88 -7.38 12.91
N GLY A 41 -13.30 -6.30 13.41
CA GLY A 41 -12.43 -6.36 14.58
C GLY A 41 -13.17 -6.39 15.91
N GLY A 42 -14.49 -6.43 15.87
CA GLY A 42 -15.34 -6.38 17.05
C GLY A 42 -16.07 -5.04 17.22
N PRO A 43 -17.08 -4.98 18.09
CA PRO A 43 -17.98 -3.84 18.17
C PRO A 43 -17.36 -2.53 18.67
N SER A 44 -16.22 -2.60 19.36
CA SER A 44 -15.54 -1.42 19.88
C SER A 44 -14.37 -0.95 18.99
N MET A 45 -14.06 -1.67 17.92
CA MET A 45 -12.94 -1.36 17.05
C MET A 45 -13.40 -0.62 15.80
N LYS A 46 -12.95 0.61 15.66
CA LYS A 46 -13.10 1.38 14.41
C LYS A 46 -11.96 1.03 13.48
N ALA A 47 -12.18 0.02 12.66
CA ALA A 47 -11.18 -0.50 11.76
C ALA A 47 -11.81 -0.96 10.44
N SER A 48 -11.00 -1.02 9.40
CA SER A 48 -11.34 -1.64 8.12
C SER A 48 -10.19 -2.52 7.68
N PHE A 49 -10.51 -3.68 7.14
CA PHE A 49 -9.54 -4.69 6.74
C PHE A 49 -9.63 -4.85 5.22
N LEU A 50 -8.62 -4.35 4.53
CA LEU A 50 -8.57 -4.34 3.07
C LEU A 50 -7.57 -5.36 2.55
N ARG A 51 -7.72 -5.72 1.29
CA ARG A 51 -6.83 -6.64 0.59
C ARG A 51 -6.30 -5.98 -0.68
N CYS A 52 -4.99 -6.14 -0.88
CA CYS A 52 -4.27 -5.77 -2.08
C CYS A 52 -3.55 -7.01 -2.62
N GLY A 53 -4.12 -7.66 -3.62
CA GLY A 53 -3.60 -8.96 -4.06
C GLY A 53 -3.66 -10.00 -2.93
N TYR A 54 -2.50 -10.51 -2.52
CA TYR A 54 -2.39 -11.48 -1.42
C TYR A 54 -2.07 -10.85 -0.07
N GLN A 55 -1.80 -9.55 -0.03
CA GLN A 55 -1.46 -8.83 1.19
C GLN A 55 -2.66 -8.05 1.72
N GLY A 56 -2.61 -7.74 2.99
CA GLY A 56 -3.62 -6.93 3.66
C GLY A 56 -3.13 -5.54 4.01
N LEU A 57 -4.05 -4.59 3.98
CA LEU A 57 -3.89 -3.28 4.56
C LEU A 57 -5.04 -3.07 5.55
N ASP A 58 -4.70 -2.98 6.82
CA ASP A 58 -5.68 -2.75 7.87
C ASP A 58 -5.62 -1.28 8.30
N LEU A 59 -6.77 -0.65 8.39
CA LEU A 59 -6.91 0.76 8.76
C LEU A 59 -7.52 0.83 10.15
N PHE A 60 -6.80 1.43 11.10
CA PHE A 60 -7.26 1.61 12.48
C PHE A 60 -7.46 3.10 12.74
N GLU A 61 -8.68 3.48 13.13
CA GLU A 61 -8.96 4.87 13.47
C GLU A 61 -8.34 5.24 14.80
N VAL A 62 -7.60 6.33 14.78
CA VAL A 62 -6.95 6.94 15.95
C VAL A 62 -7.27 8.43 15.98
N SER A 63 -6.94 9.11 17.09
CA SER A 63 -7.01 10.57 17.15
C SER A 63 -6.13 11.17 16.05
N SER A 64 -6.57 12.25 15.41
CA SER A 64 -5.83 12.87 14.30
C SER A 64 -4.40 13.27 14.66
N GLY A 65 -4.12 13.58 15.92
CA GLY A 65 -2.76 13.85 16.40
C GLY A 65 -1.86 12.63 16.52
N ASP A 66 -2.43 11.42 16.48
CA ASP A 66 -1.73 10.16 16.65
C ASP A 66 -1.47 9.41 15.33
N VAL A 67 -1.97 9.92 14.20
CA VAL A 67 -1.83 9.29 12.89
C VAL A 67 -0.36 9.08 12.52
N HIS A 68 0.48 10.04 12.82
CA HIS A 68 1.93 10.01 12.59
C HIS A 68 2.71 10.01 13.90
N GLY A 69 2.20 9.30 14.90
CA GLY A 69 2.79 9.26 16.25
C GLY A 69 4.16 8.59 16.35
N GLY A 70 4.57 7.86 15.34
CA GLY A 70 5.92 7.32 15.15
C GLY A 70 6.35 7.50 13.71
N GLU A 71 7.58 7.86 13.46
CA GLU A 71 8.13 7.99 12.11
C GLU A 71 8.67 6.66 11.56
N GLU A 72 8.05 5.57 11.96
CA GLU A 72 8.52 4.20 11.67
C GLU A 72 8.25 3.78 10.24
N MET A 73 7.20 4.33 9.61
CA MET A 73 6.89 4.08 8.22
C MET A 73 7.07 5.35 7.39
N ASN A 74 8.10 5.37 6.56
CA ASN A 74 8.34 6.48 5.63
C ASN A 74 7.32 6.47 4.47
N HIS A 75 7.13 5.32 3.86
CA HIS A 75 6.18 5.12 2.77
C HIS A 75 5.92 3.63 2.56
N MET A 76 4.88 3.31 1.82
CA MET A 76 4.72 1.98 1.25
C MET A 76 4.77 2.06 -0.28
N ALA A 77 5.25 1.01 -0.92
CA ALA A 77 5.35 0.94 -2.37
C ALA A 77 4.37 -0.10 -2.91
N LEU A 78 3.63 0.29 -3.94
CA LEU A 78 2.63 -0.55 -4.60
C LEU A 78 3.06 -0.84 -6.04
N CYS A 79 3.07 -2.11 -6.40
CA CYS A 79 3.20 -2.54 -7.78
C CYS A 79 1.83 -2.42 -8.47
N VAL A 80 1.80 -1.72 -9.58
CA VAL A 80 0.58 -1.47 -10.34
C VAL A 80 0.64 -2.23 -11.66
N ALA A 81 -0.42 -2.96 -11.98
CA ALA A 81 -0.55 -3.62 -13.26
C ALA A 81 -0.80 -2.57 -14.37
N ALA A 82 0.28 -2.00 -14.86
CA ALA A 82 0.29 -0.98 -15.90
C ALA A 82 1.49 -1.21 -16.82
N ASN A 83 1.38 -0.77 -18.07
CA ASN A 83 2.44 -0.95 -19.05
C ASN A 83 3.68 -0.11 -18.72
N ASP A 84 3.45 1.11 -18.23
CA ASP A 84 4.50 2.05 -17.89
C ASP A 84 4.02 3.05 -16.83
N LEU A 85 4.92 3.91 -16.39
CA LEU A 85 4.61 4.93 -15.39
C LEU A 85 3.68 6.02 -15.93
N ASP A 86 3.75 6.32 -17.22
CA ASP A 86 2.88 7.34 -17.85
C ASP A 86 1.42 6.93 -17.78
N GLU A 87 1.12 5.64 -17.92
CA GLU A 87 -0.23 5.10 -17.74
C GLU A 87 -0.74 5.33 -16.31
N ILE A 88 0.10 5.06 -15.31
CA ILE A 88 -0.24 5.29 -13.89
C ILE A 88 -0.55 6.76 -13.65
N VAL A 89 0.33 7.65 -14.09
CA VAL A 89 0.16 9.11 -13.90
C VAL A 89 -1.11 9.60 -14.60
N SER A 90 -1.35 9.13 -15.83
CA SER A 90 -2.53 9.49 -16.60
C SER A 90 -3.84 9.08 -15.90
N GLU A 91 -3.92 7.84 -15.43
CA GLU A 91 -5.11 7.34 -14.74
C GLU A 91 -5.39 8.09 -13.44
N LEU A 92 -4.35 8.38 -12.67
CA LEU A 92 -4.48 9.17 -11.43
C LEU A 92 -4.91 10.62 -11.72
N SER A 93 -4.36 11.23 -12.76
CA SER A 93 -4.72 12.60 -13.18
C SER A 93 -6.18 12.70 -13.59
N LYS A 94 -6.74 11.70 -14.26
CA LYS A 94 -8.15 11.67 -14.68
C LYS A 94 -9.12 11.79 -13.49
N ILE A 95 -8.72 11.30 -12.33
CA ILE A 95 -9.54 11.36 -11.11
C ILE A 95 -9.07 12.43 -10.11
N GLY A 96 -8.20 13.34 -10.56
CA GLY A 96 -7.75 14.48 -9.76
C GLY A 96 -6.72 14.16 -8.69
N ILE A 97 -6.03 13.04 -8.78
CA ILE A 97 -4.94 12.69 -7.85
C ILE A 97 -3.63 13.24 -8.40
N GLU A 98 -2.98 14.10 -7.62
CA GLU A 98 -1.68 14.64 -7.95
C GLU A 98 -0.57 13.63 -7.67
N THR A 99 0.41 13.58 -8.56
CA THR A 99 1.60 12.76 -8.41
C THR A 99 2.83 13.64 -8.23
N SER A 100 3.84 13.11 -7.55
CA SER A 100 5.16 13.75 -7.48
C SER A 100 5.84 13.77 -8.85
N ASP A 101 6.97 14.46 -8.93
CA ASP A 101 7.90 14.29 -10.04
C ASP A 101 8.38 12.83 -10.08
N ARG A 102 8.75 12.40 -11.29
CA ARG A 102 9.30 11.06 -11.51
C ARG A 102 10.63 10.90 -10.76
N THR A 103 10.73 9.83 -9.98
CA THR A 103 11.96 9.53 -9.27
C THR A 103 13.02 8.91 -10.20
N PRO A 104 14.31 8.90 -9.80
CA PRO A 104 15.36 8.20 -10.55
C PRO A 104 15.10 6.69 -10.74
N ARG A 105 14.25 6.09 -9.90
CA ARG A 105 13.85 4.68 -9.98
C ARG A 105 12.66 4.43 -10.91
N ASN A 106 12.19 5.46 -11.62
CA ASN A 106 11.02 5.42 -12.47
C ASN A 106 9.74 5.08 -11.69
N THR A 107 9.52 5.81 -10.60
CA THR A 107 8.33 5.73 -9.75
C THR A 107 7.75 7.11 -9.51
N VAL A 108 6.53 7.19 -9.02
CA VAL A 108 5.91 8.44 -8.52
C VAL A 108 5.31 8.19 -7.14
N PHE A 109 5.13 9.26 -6.38
CA PHE A 109 4.45 9.22 -5.09
C PHE A 109 3.10 9.90 -5.16
N ILE A 110 2.15 9.35 -4.42
CA ILE A 110 0.88 10.00 -4.08
C ILE A 110 0.73 10.04 -2.57
N SER A 111 -0.25 10.78 -2.07
CA SER A 111 -0.60 10.79 -0.66
C SER A 111 -2.01 10.29 -0.46
N ASP A 112 -2.23 9.55 0.62
CA ASP A 112 -3.56 9.19 1.07
C ASP A 112 -4.23 10.37 1.81
N PRO A 113 -5.50 10.27 2.27
CA PRO A 113 -6.18 11.36 2.96
C PRO A 113 -5.53 11.83 4.26
N ASP A 114 -4.69 11.01 4.90
CA ASP A 114 -3.94 11.35 6.10
C ASP A 114 -2.50 11.80 5.81
N GLY A 115 -2.10 11.87 4.55
CA GLY A 115 -0.75 12.23 4.15
C GLY A 115 0.25 11.07 4.18
N HIS A 116 -0.20 9.84 4.34
CA HIS A 116 0.68 8.68 4.15
C HIS A 116 1.19 8.64 2.71
N ARG A 117 2.49 8.49 2.56
CA ARG A 117 3.13 8.47 1.24
C ARG A 117 3.05 7.09 0.62
N ILE A 118 2.63 7.04 -0.62
CA ILE A 118 2.48 5.81 -1.40
C ILE A 118 3.31 5.95 -2.67
N GLU A 119 4.32 5.09 -2.81
CA GLU A 119 5.11 4.98 -4.02
C GLU A 119 4.41 4.06 -5.01
N MET A 120 4.25 4.52 -6.24
CA MET A 120 3.60 3.77 -7.30
C MET A 120 4.61 3.39 -8.37
N LEU A 121 4.62 2.14 -8.77
CA LEU A 121 5.54 1.65 -9.80
C LEU A 121 4.84 0.62 -10.70
N PRO A 122 5.15 0.62 -12.02
CA PRO A 122 4.59 -0.36 -12.92
C PRO A 122 5.16 -1.75 -12.62
N PHE A 123 4.29 -2.75 -12.63
CA PHE A 123 4.69 -4.13 -12.50
C PHE A 123 5.08 -4.66 -13.88
N SER A 124 6.37 -4.83 -14.09
CA SER A 124 6.88 -5.39 -15.33
C SER A 124 7.14 -6.90 -15.20
N ASP A 125 7.17 -7.60 -16.34
CA ASP A 125 7.54 -9.02 -16.38
C ASP A 125 8.95 -9.26 -15.85
N GLU A 126 9.85 -8.30 -16.02
CA GLU A 126 11.21 -8.36 -15.48
C GLU A 126 11.19 -8.39 -13.95
N ARG A 127 10.44 -7.47 -13.31
CA ARG A 127 10.25 -7.46 -11.86
C ARG A 127 9.57 -8.72 -11.34
N ALA A 128 8.62 -9.25 -12.07
CA ALA A 128 7.99 -10.51 -11.74
C ALA A 128 9.02 -11.64 -11.72
N ARG A 129 9.87 -11.71 -12.75
CA ARG A 129 10.94 -12.73 -12.84
C ARG A 129 11.96 -12.59 -11.71
N GLU A 130 12.39 -11.37 -11.40
CA GLU A 130 13.31 -11.11 -10.28
C GLU A 130 12.71 -11.58 -8.95
N ARG A 131 11.45 -11.26 -8.71
CA ARG A 131 10.73 -11.67 -7.50
C ARG A 131 10.59 -13.19 -7.44
N ASP A 132 10.24 -13.83 -8.54
CA ASP A 132 10.05 -15.27 -8.60
C ASP A 132 11.38 -16.01 -8.48
N ALA A 133 12.46 -15.47 -9.08
CA ALA A 133 13.80 -15.97 -8.91
C ALA A 133 14.28 -15.87 -7.45
N ALA A 134 14.00 -14.76 -6.78
CA ALA A 134 14.30 -14.57 -5.36
C ALA A 134 13.55 -15.57 -4.46
N ARG A 135 12.30 -15.89 -4.81
CA ARG A 135 11.51 -16.93 -4.12
C ARG A 135 12.07 -18.33 -4.32
N ALA A 136 12.54 -18.65 -5.52
CA ALA A 136 13.07 -19.96 -5.85
C ALA A 136 14.45 -20.23 -5.22
N SER A 137 15.26 -19.20 -5.01
CA SER A 137 16.60 -19.29 -4.42
C SER A 137 16.61 -19.21 -2.89
N GLY A 138 15.48 -18.96 -2.29
CA GLY A 138 15.33 -18.78 -0.83
C GLY A 138 15.11 -20.08 -0.03
#